data_0c9850da04849d648494f3b5523ad348
#
_entry.id   0c9850da04849d648494f3b5523ad348
#
_cell.length_a   1.000
_cell.length_b   1.000
_cell.length_c   1.000
_cell.angle_alpha   90.00
_cell.angle_beta   90.00
_cell.angle_gamma   90.00
#
_symmetry.space_group_name_H-M   'P 1'
#
loop_
_entity.id
_entity.type
_entity.pdbx_description
1 polymer ?
#
loop_
_entity_poly.entity_id
_entity_poly.type
_entity_poly.pdbx_seq_one_letter_code
_entity_poly.pdbx_strand_id
1 'polypeptide(L)'
;MDKKTVKVIEKYSMPFVQLVLEKGEEDRIFSDLTQIKQVAEEIGLPSFLKKVAVDESDKEKTIAFFQDSVSPLLQNLIQVLIYNHRANLFYDVLVDCLNRLEKETNRFEVTITSTHPLTDEQKSRLLPLIEKKMSLKVRSVKEQIDESLIGGFVIFANHKTIDVSIKQQLKVVKENLK
;
A
#
# COMPACT_ATOMS: atom_id res chain seq x y z
N MET A 1 3.28 -4.65 16.77
CA MET A 1 3.22 -3.24 17.21
C MET A 1 2.48 -3.12 18.51
N ASP A 2 2.98 -2.31 19.44
CA ASP A 2 2.31 -2.04 20.72
C ASP A 2 1.05 -1.18 20.50
N LYS A 3 0.00 -1.42 21.30
CA LYS A 3 -1.28 -0.67 21.24
C LYS A 3 -1.11 0.85 21.43
N LYS A 4 -0.10 1.29 22.18
CA LYS A 4 0.21 2.71 22.35
C LYS A 4 0.73 3.33 21.06
N THR A 5 1.64 2.65 20.37
CA THR A 5 2.20 3.10 19.09
C THR A 5 1.11 3.21 18.02
N VAL A 6 0.21 2.23 17.93
CA VAL A 6 -0.93 2.27 17.00
C VAL A 6 -1.78 3.52 17.21
N LYS A 7 -2.15 3.82 18.46
CA LYS A 7 -2.93 5.03 18.79
C LYS A 7 -2.20 6.33 18.44
N VAL A 8 -0.86 6.34 18.54
CA VAL A 8 -0.07 7.52 18.13
C VAL A 8 -0.10 7.69 16.62
N ILE A 9 0.07 6.61 15.85
CA ILE A 9 -0.02 6.63 14.38
C ILE A 9 -1.39 7.14 13.95
N GLU A 10 -2.47 6.63 14.52
CA GLU A 10 -3.84 7.05 14.23
C GLU A 10 -4.10 8.55 14.47
N LYS A 11 -3.47 9.15 15.48
CA LYS A 11 -3.57 10.60 15.73
C LYS A 11 -3.03 11.46 14.58
N TYR A 12 -2.12 10.96 13.78
CA TYR A 12 -1.59 11.66 12.61
C TYR A 12 -2.33 11.27 11.33
N SER A 13 -2.58 9.98 11.11
CA SER A 13 -3.14 9.48 9.87
C SER A 13 -4.63 9.83 9.70
N MET A 14 -5.44 9.73 10.76
CA MET A 14 -6.88 10.01 10.65
C MET A 14 -7.18 11.46 10.24
N PRO A 15 -6.66 12.49 10.94
CA PRO A 15 -6.92 13.88 10.55
C PRO A 15 -6.34 14.22 9.18
N PHE A 16 -5.19 13.63 8.83
CA PHE A 16 -4.58 13.82 7.52
C PHE A 16 -5.47 13.29 6.38
N VAL A 17 -5.95 12.05 6.51
CA VAL A 17 -6.85 11.45 5.52
C VAL A 17 -8.16 12.23 5.39
N GLN A 18 -8.75 12.67 6.50
CA GLN A 18 -9.93 13.53 6.47
C GLN A 18 -9.68 14.82 5.68
N LEU A 19 -8.56 15.49 5.94
CA LEU A 19 -8.18 16.71 5.22
C LEU A 19 -7.97 16.46 3.72
N VAL A 20 -7.39 15.32 3.35
CA VAL A 20 -7.22 14.93 1.94
C VAL A 20 -8.57 14.78 1.25
N LEU A 21 -9.53 14.08 1.88
CA LEU A 21 -10.89 13.88 1.36
C LEU A 21 -11.65 15.20 1.26
N GLU A 22 -11.55 16.07 2.26
CA GLU A 22 -12.18 17.40 2.23
C GLU A 22 -11.67 18.29 1.10
N LYS A 23 -10.39 18.15 0.73
CA LYS A 23 -9.76 18.92 -0.35
C LYS A 23 -9.88 18.29 -1.72
N GLY A 24 -10.30 17.04 -1.83
CA GLY A 24 -10.40 16.31 -3.09
C GLY A 24 -9.03 16.05 -3.74
N GLU A 25 -7.97 15.85 -2.91
CA GLU A 25 -6.59 15.63 -3.39
C GLU A 25 -6.17 14.15 -3.34
N GLU A 26 -7.13 13.21 -3.31
CA GLU A 26 -6.88 11.79 -3.10
C GLU A 26 -5.91 11.21 -4.12
N ASP A 27 -6.08 11.52 -5.41
CA ASP A 27 -5.25 10.94 -6.48
C ASP A 27 -3.79 11.37 -6.36
N ARG A 28 -3.56 12.63 -6.01
CA ARG A 28 -2.22 13.16 -5.79
C ARG A 28 -1.56 12.53 -4.58
N ILE A 29 -2.29 12.46 -3.47
CA ILE A 29 -1.79 11.86 -2.23
C ILE A 29 -1.54 10.37 -2.38
N PHE A 30 -2.39 9.64 -3.10
CA PHE A 30 -2.12 8.23 -3.44
C PHE A 30 -0.80 8.06 -4.18
N SER A 31 -0.54 8.91 -5.17
CA SER A 31 0.71 8.89 -5.93
C SER A 31 1.90 9.15 -5.02
N ASP A 32 1.87 10.22 -4.25
CA ASP A 32 2.94 10.63 -3.35
C ASP A 32 3.24 9.52 -2.31
N LEU A 33 2.21 9.02 -1.62
CA LEU A 33 2.36 7.97 -0.60
C LEU A 33 2.91 6.67 -1.20
N THR A 34 2.47 6.28 -2.39
CA THR A 34 2.95 5.06 -3.06
C THR A 34 4.42 5.20 -3.46
N GLN A 35 4.82 6.35 -4.02
CA GLN A 35 6.20 6.61 -4.41
C GLN A 35 7.14 6.64 -3.20
N ILE A 36 6.76 7.38 -2.14
CA ILE A 36 7.59 7.43 -0.93
C ILE A 36 7.71 6.04 -0.30
N LYS A 37 6.62 5.29 -0.23
CA LYS A 37 6.64 3.93 0.31
C LYS A 37 7.61 3.06 -0.45
N GLN A 38 7.56 3.07 -1.79
CA GLN A 38 8.46 2.29 -2.63
C GLN A 38 9.92 2.69 -2.40
N VAL A 39 10.26 3.97 -2.49
CA VAL A 39 11.62 4.46 -2.25
C VAL A 39 12.10 4.12 -0.85
N ALA A 40 11.26 4.32 0.17
CA ALA A 40 11.60 4.01 1.55
C ALA A 40 11.93 2.51 1.76
N GLU A 41 11.18 1.62 1.10
CA GLU A 41 11.45 0.17 1.15
C GLU A 41 12.76 -0.19 0.44
N GLU A 42 13.02 0.38 -0.74
CA GLU A 42 14.25 0.15 -1.54
C GLU A 42 15.52 0.57 -0.78
N ILE A 43 15.49 1.71 -0.08
CA ILE A 43 16.64 2.20 0.70
C ILE A 43 16.72 1.63 2.12
N GLY A 44 15.78 0.77 2.53
CA GLY A 44 15.75 0.18 3.88
C GLY A 44 15.39 1.17 4.99
N LEU A 45 14.71 2.29 4.66
CA LEU A 45 14.33 3.34 5.60
C LEU A 45 13.54 2.84 6.82
N PRO A 46 12.56 1.90 6.70
CA PRO A 46 11.82 1.40 7.85
C PRO A 46 12.71 0.81 8.94
N SER A 47 13.75 0.08 8.52
CA SER A 47 14.73 -0.52 9.44
C SER A 47 15.65 0.54 10.07
N PHE A 48 16.05 1.55 9.29
CA PHE A 48 16.85 2.67 9.76
C PHE A 48 16.13 3.48 10.84
N LEU A 49 14.89 3.86 10.61
CA LEU A 49 14.10 4.66 11.54
C LEU A 49 13.81 3.96 12.88
N LYS A 50 13.76 2.62 12.87
CA LYS A 50 13.52 1.82 14.09
C LYS A 50 14.79 1.55 14.92
N LYS A 51 15.98 1.86 14.40
CA LYS A 51 17.23 1.68 15.15
C LYS A 51 17.31 2.65 16.33
N VAL A 52 17.51 2.11 17.54
CA VAL A 52 17.69 2.90 18.77
C VAL A 52 19.04 3.64 18.79
N ALA A 53 20.05 3.06 18.13
CA ALA A 53 21.39 3.64 18.06
C ALA A 53 21.55 4.84 17.12
N VAL A 54 20.49 5.19 16.36
CA VAL A 54 20.47 6.35 15.45
C VAL A 54 19.82 7.53 16.16
N ASP A 55 20.51 8.67 16.15
CA ASP A 55 20.01 9.89 16.76
C ASP A 55 18.72 10.36 16.08
N GLU A 56 17.81 10.95 16.87
CA GLU A 56 16.54 11.46 16.37
C GLU A 56 16.75 12.55 15.32
N SER A 57 17.76 13.42 15.50
CA SER A 57 18.14 14.44 14.52
C SER A 57 18.49 13.87 13.13
N ASP A 58 19.17 12.71 13.10
CA ASP A 58 19.51 12.10 11.81
C ASP A 58 18.31 11.44 11.14
N LYS A 59 17.38 10.90 11.91
CA LYS A 59 16.08 10.41 11.39
C LYS A 59 15.25 11.57 10.83
N GLU A 60 15.19 12.69 11.56
CA GLU A 60 14.47 13.91 11.13
C GLU A 60 15.04 14.46 9.83
N LYS A 61 16.36 14.58 9.71
CA LYS A 61 17.03 15.00 8.47
C LYS A 61 16.71 14.04 7.32
N THR A 62 16.72 12.74 7.58
CA THR A 62 16.45 11.73 6.56
C THR A 62 15.03 11.85 6.02
N ILE A 63 14.02 12.01 6.87
CA ILE A 63 12.63 12.18 6.38
C ILE A 63 12.38 13.55 5.75
N ALA A 64 13.15 14.58 6.13
CA ALA A 64 13.04 15.91 5.54
C ALA A 64 13.37 15.90 4.04
N PHE A 65 14.23 15.00 3.55
CA PHE A 65 14.54 14.88 2.13
C PHE A 65 13.31 14.57 1.24
N PHE A 66 12.27 13.98 1.81
CA PHE A 66 11.05 13.70 1.05
C PHE A 66 10.16 14.94 0.87
N GLN A 67 10.37 16.03 1.64
CA GLN A 67 9.50 17.20 1.61
C GLN A 67 9.47 17.90 0.25
N ASP A 68 10.61 18.01 -0.41
CA ASP A 68 10.73 18.76 -1.66
C ASP A 68 10.06 18.08 -2.86
N SER A 69 9.74 16.79 -2.75
CA SER A 69 9.23 15.97 -3.85
C SER A 69 7.74 15.63 -3.75
N VAL A 70 7.04 16.13 -2.72
CA VAL A 70 5.65 15.75 -2.43
C VAL A 70 4.71 16.96 -2.39
N SER A 71 3.40 16.67 -2.36
CA SER A 71 2.35 17.68 -2.24
C SER A 71 2.43 18.48 -0.94
N PRO A 72 1.93 19.73 -0.92
CA PRO A 72 1.96 20.57 0.27
C PRO A 72 1.28 19.95 1.50
N LEU A 73 0.23 19.17 1.30
CA LEU A 73 -0.42 18.46 2.41
C LEU A 73 0.51 17.44 3.05
N LEU A 74 1.21 16.66 2.24
CA LEU A 74 2.14 15.66 2.74
C LEU A 74 3.41 16.27 3.32
N GLN A 75 3.89 17.40 2.75
CA GLN A 75 4.96 18.22 3.37
C GLN A 75 4.61 18.62 4.78
N ASN A 76 3.39 19.11 4.99
CA ASN A 76 2.92 19.52 6.32
C ASN A 76 2.87 18.34 7.29
N LEU A 77 2.43 17.16 6.85
CA LEU A 77 2.43 15.95 7.69
C LEU A 77 3.87 15.57 8.11
N ILE A 78 4.81 15.58 7.17
CA ILE A 78 6.24 15.31 7.46
C ILE A 78 6.77 16.33 8.48
N GLN A 79 6.48 17.62 8.28
CA GLN A 79 6.92 18.67 9.18
C GLN A 79 6.34 18.52 10.60
N VAL A 80 5.07 18.13 10.72
CA VAL A 80 4.43 17.86 12.01
C VAL A 80 5.08 16.66 12.72
N LEU A 81 5.46 15.62 11.98
CA LEU A 81 6.18 14.48 12.56
C LEU A 81 7.57 14.87 13.07
N ILE A 82 8.31 15.69 12.31
CA ILE A 82 9.60 16.24 12.73
C ILE A 82 9.44 17.09 13.99
N TYR A 83 8.51 18.05 13.96
CA TYR A 83 8.28 18.96 15.09
C TYR A 83 7.93 18.22 16.41
N ASN A 84 7.22 17.11 16.30
CA ASN A 84 6.84 16.30 17.46
C ASN A 84 7.88 15.21 17.83
N HIS A 85 9.05 15.19 17.21
CA HIS A 85 10.07 14.16 17.41
C HIS A 85 9.53 12.74 17.20
N ARG A 86 8.81 12.52 16.08
CA ARG A 86 8.19 11.26 15.69
C ARG A 86 8.69 10.73 14.34
N ALA A 87 9.91 11.10 13.97
CA ALA A 87 10.53 10.64 12.73
C ALA A 87 10.59 9.11 12.65
N ASN A 88 10.76 8.44 13.78
CA ASN A 88 10.75 6.98 13.89
C ASN A 88 9.43 6.32 13.47
N LEU A 89 8.31 7.05 13.48
CA LEU A 89 6.98 6.57 13.07
C LEU A 89 6.60 6.95 11.64
N PHE A 90 7.45 7.70 10.93
CA PHE A 90 7.14 8.23 9.60
C PHE A 90 6.61 7.17 8.65
N TYR A 91 7.36 6.07 8.46
CA TYR A 91 6.94 5.00 7.55
C TYR A 91 5.61 4.35 7.97
N ASP A 92 5.47 4.07 9.26
CA ASP A 92 4.26 3.44 9.79
C ASP A 92 3.03 4.37 9.63
N VAL A 93 3.20 5.70 9.78
CA VAL A 93 2.15 6.71 9.51
C VAL A 93 1.78 6.75 8.03
N LEU A 94 2.78 6.73 7.11
CA LEU A 94 2.52 6.71 5.66
C LEU A 94 1.70 5.48 5.25
N VAL A 95 2.08 4.32 5.76
CA VAL A 95 1.35 3.06 5.46
C VAL A 95 -0.07 3.11 6.01
N ASP A 96 -0.28 3.65 7.21
CA ASP A 96 -1.63 3.78 7.78
C ASP A 96 -2.47 4.81 7.01
N CYS A 97 -1.88 5.94 6.58
CA CYS A 97 -2.55 6.91 5.71
C CYS A 97 -3.02 6.26 4.40
N LEU A 98 -2.14 5.49 3.74
CA LEU A 98 -2.47 4.79 2.50
C LEU A 98 -3.62 3.80 2.71
N ASN A 99 -3.53 2.95 3.74
CA ASN A 99 -4.56 1.96 4.05
C ASN A 99 -5.92 2.59 4.40
N ARG A 100 -5.93 3.73 5.11
CA ARG A 100 -7.16 4.46 5.42
C ARG A 100 -7.75 5.11 4.18
N LEU A 101 -6.92 5.76 3.37
CA LEU A 101 -7.37 6.41 2.15
C LEU A 101 -7.96 5.38 1.16
N GLU A 102 -7.36 4.20 1.04
CA GLU A 102 -7.91 3.09 0.26
C GLU A 102 -9.29 2.65 0.77
N LYS A 103 -9.47 2.55 2.08
CA LYS A 103 -10.76 2.16 2.69
C LYS A 103 -11.84 3.22 2.52
N GLU A 104 -11.52 4.48 2.79
CA GLU A 104 -12.48 5.59 2.69
C GLU A 104 -12.92 5.84 1.25
N THR A 105 -12.03 5.69 0.28
CA THR A 105 -12.34 5.87 -1.14
C THR A 105 -12.83 4.59 -1.82
N ASN A 106 -12.73 3.44 -1.14
CA ASN A 106 -12.93 2.09 -1.69
C ASN A 106 -12.08 1.83 -2.94
N ARG A 107 -10.85 2.40 -3.02
CA ARG A 107 -9.93 2.31 -4.17
C ARG A 107 -8.66 1.62 -3.73
N PHE A 108 -8.41 0.42 -4.24
CA PHE A 108 -7.33 -0.44 -3.78
C PHE A 108 -6.30 -0.73 -4.89
N GLU A 109 -5.06 -0.96 -4.47
CA GLU A 109 -4.08 -1.64 -5.32
C GLU A 109 -4.45 -3.12 -5.40
N VAL A 110 -4.44 -3.65 -6.62
CA VAL A 110 -4.70 -5.06 -6.88
C VAL A 110 -3.42 -5.73 -7.32
N THR A 111 -2.99 -6.76 -6.61
CA THR A 111 -1.90 -7.62 -7.04
C THR A 111 -2.46 -8.78 -7.85
N ILE A 112 -1.96 -8.96 -9.08
CA ILE A 112 -2.30 -10.08 -9.95
C ILE A 112 -1.05 -10.92 -10.14
N THR A 113 -1.08 -12.14 -9.65
CA THR A 113 -0.01 -13.13 -9.83
C THR A 113 -0.39 -14.08 -10.95
N SER A 114 0.46 -14.22 -11.95
CA SER A 114 0.26 -15.07 -13.14
C SER A 114 1.55 -15.75 -13.57
N THR A 115 1.47 -16.73 -14.46
CA THR A 115 2.67 -17.40 -14.99
C THR A 115 3.43 -16.55 -16.00
N HIS A 116 2.76 -15.61 -16.66
CA HIS A 116 3.32 -14.71 -17.67
C HIS A 116 2.71 -13.32 -17.52
N PRO A 117 3.39 -12.25 -17.99
CA PRO A 117 2.82 -10.91 -18.01
C PRO A 117 1.47 -10.87 -18.74
N LEU A 118 0.52 -10.16 -18.19
CA LEU A 118 -0.80 -10.01 -18.79
C LEU A 118 -0.75 -8.98 -19.93
N THR A 119 -1.42 -9.29 -21.04
CA THR A 119 -1.63 -8.31 -22.12
C THR A 119 -2.62 -7.22 -21.69
N ASP A 120 -2.58 -6.07 -22.35
CA ASP A 120 -3.50 -4.96 -22.04
C ASP A 120 -4.97 -5.36 -22.30
N GLU A 121 -5.20 -6.21 -23.29
CA GLU A 121 -6.53 -6.78 -23.57
C GLU A 121 -7.01 -7.69 -22.43
N GLN A 122 -6.13 -8.53 -21.89
CA GLN A 122 -6.45 -9.35 -20.72
C GLN A 122 -6.75 -8.51 -19.48
N LYS A 123 -5.93 -7.48 -19.23
CA LYS A 123 -6.17 -6.52 -18.12
C LYS A 123 -7.51 -5.83 -18.26
N SER A 124 -7.81 -5.27 -19.43
CA SER A 124 -9.08 -4.56 -19.66
C SER A 124 -10.32 -5.40 -19.45
N ARG A 125 -10.24 -6.71 -19.72
CA ARG A 125 -11.33 -7.66 -19.45
C ARG A 125 -11.40 -8.09 -17.98
N LEU A 126 -10.23 -8.23 -17.33
CA LEU A 126 -10.12 -8.76 -15.97
C LEU A 126 -10.51 -7.71 -14.91
N LEU A 127 -10.10 -6.46 -15.07
CA LEU A 127 -10.32 -5.42 -14.07
C LEU A 127 -11.79 -5.20 -13.70
N PRO A 128 -12.75 -5.08 -14.64
CA PRO A 128 -14.17 -4.95 -14.29
C PRO A 128 -14.73 -6.14 -13.52
N LEU A 129 -14.22 -7.35 -13.82
CA LEU A 129 -14.63 -8.56 -13.11
C LEU A 129 -14.11 -8.58 -11.67
N ILE A 130 -12.88 -8.12 -11.47
CA ILE A 130 -12.28 -7.96 -10.13
C ILE A 130 -13.10 -6.96 -9.31
N GLU A 131 -13.37 -5.78 -9.87
CA GLU A 131 -14.15 -4.73 -9.19
C GLU A 131 -15.52 -5.24 -8.75
N LYS A 132 -16.23 -5.93 -9.65
CA LYS A 132 -17.53 -6.52 -9.35
C LYS A 132 -17.44 -7.61 -8.28
N LYS A 133 -16.48 -8.54 -8.41
CA LYS A 133 -16.37 -9.70 -7.53
C LYS A 133 -15.87 -9.36 -6.14
N MET A 134 -14.98 -8.37 -6.03
CA MET A 134 -14.40 -7.93 -4.77
C MET A 134 -15.13 -6.73 -4.16
N SER A 135 -16.09 -6.12 -4.89
CA SER A 135 -16.85 -4.92 -4.48
C SER A 135 -15.94 -3.74 -4.11
N LEU A 136 -14.93 -3.50 -4.94
CA LEU A 136 -13.97 -2.41 -4.80
C LEU A 136 -13.72 -1.73 -6.16
N LYS A 137 -13.01 -0.59 -6.16
CA LYS A 137 -12.47 0.03 -7.36
C LYS A 137 -10.98 -0.22 -7.45
N VAL A 138 -10.49 -0.53 -8.65
CA VAL A 138 -9.06 -0.74 -8.87
C VAL A 138 -8.39 0.63 -9.04
N ARG A 139 -7.44 0.96 -8.15
CA ARG A 139 -6.60 2.15 -8.24
C ARG A 139 -5.37 1.89 -9.11
N SER A 140 -4.69 0.80 -8.85
CA SER A 140 -3.47 0.39 -9.56
C SER A 140 -3.37 -1.12 -9.60
N VAL A 141 -2.61 -1.64 -10.57
CA VAL A 141 -2.35 -3.08 -10.72
C VAL A 141 -0.86 -3.33 -10.52
N LYS A 142 -0.55 -4.22 -9.58
CA LYS A 142 0.80 -4.77 -9.39
C LYS A 142 0.83 -6.17 -9.97
N GLU A 143 1.67 -6.39 -10.97
CA GLU A 143 1.86 -7.72 -11.56
C GLU A 143 3.00 -8.47 -10.86
N GLN A 144 2.76 -9.73 -10.59
CA GLN A 144 3.76 -10.66 -10.09
C GLN A 144 3.79 -11.90 -10.97
N ILE A 145 4.99 -12.40 -11.27
CA ILE A 145 5.16 -13.62 -12.04
C ILE A 145 5.51 -14.76 -11.10
N ASP A 146 4.72 -15.84 -11.18
CA ASP A 146 4.97 -17.09 -10.46
C ASP A 146 4.68 -18.28 -11.36
N GLU A 147 5.74 -18.86 -11.90
CA GLU A 147 5.67 -20.02 -12.79
C GLU A 147 5.12 -21.29 -12.09
N SER A 148 5.13 -21.32 -10.76
CA SER A 148 4.61 -22.46 -9.98
C SER A 148 3.08 -22.63 -10.08
N LEU A 149 2.36 -21.64 -10.61
CA LEU A 149 0.90 -21.69 -10.81
C LEU A 149 0.46 -22.63 -11.92
N ILE A 150 1.37 -23.04 -12.84
CA ILE A 150 1.11 -23.86 -14.04
C ILE A 150 0.26 -23.10 -15.07
N GLY A 151 -0.65 -22.22 -14.61
CA GLY A 151 -1.53 -21.38 -15.43
C GLY A 151 -2.64 -20.75 -14.60
N GLY A 152 -3.42 -19.86 -15.24
CA GLY A 152 -4.41 -19.05 -14.55
C GLY A 152 -3.77 -17.88 -13.78
N PHE A 153 -4.47 -17.36 -12.76
CA PHE A 153 -3.98 -16.23 -11.97
C PHE A 153 -4.54 -16.26 -10.54
N VAL A 154 -3.83 -15.58 -9.64
CA VAL A 154 -4.24 -15.30 -8.27
C VAL A 154 -4.37 -13.79 -8.12
N ILE A 155 -5.48 -13.33 -7.58
CA ILE A 155 -5.76 -11.91 -7.37
C ILE A 155 -5.81 -11.66 -5.87
N PHE A 156 -5.08 -10.64 -5.42
CA PHE A 156 -5.09 -10.19 -4.04
C PHE A 156 -5.42 -8.69 -3.98
N ALA A 157 -6.40 -8.32 -3.18
CA ALA A 157 -6.72 -6.93 -2.85
C ALA A 157 -7.53 -6.86 -1.54
N ASN A 158 -7.34 -5.81 -0.76
CA ASN A 158 -8.10 -5.56 0.47
C ASN A 158 -8.21 -6.81 1.37
N HIS A 159 -7.08 -7.48 1.62
CA HIS A 159 -6.99 -8.72 2.43
C HIS A 159 -7.84 -9.90 1.91
N LYS A 160 -8.35 -9.84 0.69
CA LYS A 160 -9.10 -10.92 0.04
C LYS A 160 -8.27 -11.50 -1.10
N THR A 161 -8.38 -12.82 -1.26
CA THR A 161 -7.71 -13.54 -2.35
C THR A 161 -8.76 -14.24 -3.21
N ILE A 162 -8.61 -14.14 -4.53
CA ILE A 162 -9.33 -14.93 -5.51
C ILE A 162 -8.30 -15.75 -6.26
N ASP A 163 -8.31 -17.07 -6.05
CA ASP A 163 -7.42 -18.01 -6.72
C ASP A 163 -8.19 -18.76 -7.81
N VAL A 164 -7.85 -18.47 -9.06
CA VAL A 164 -8.37 -19.17 -10.25
C VAL A 164 -7.25 -19.87 -11.02
N SER A 165 -6.18 -20.23 -10.31
CA SER A 165 -5.06 -20.99 -10.89
C SER A 165 -5.46 -22.42 -11.22
N ILE A 166 -4.82 -22.98 -12.24
CA ILE A 166 -4.97 -24.40 -12.60
C ILE A 166 -4.55 -25.29 -11.42
N LYS A 167 -3.53 -24.88 -10.69
CA LYS A 167 -3.05 -25.59 -9.48
C LYS A 167 -4.16 -25.76 -8.45
N GLN A 168 -4.94 -24.70 -8.17
CA GLN A 168 -6.06 -24.76 -7.24
C GLN A 168 -7.21 -25.64 -7.78
N GLN A 169 -7.51 -25.54 -9.08
CA GLN A 169 -8.55 -26.37 -9.71
C GLN A 169 -8.20 -27.85 -9.64
N LEU A 170 -6.95 -28.23 -9.93
CA LEU A 170 -6.47 -29.60 -9.81
C LEU A 170 -6.53 -30.12 -8.36
N LYS A 171 -6.24 -29.25 -7.37
CA LYS A 171 -6.35 -29.61 -5.96
C LYS A 171 -7.78 -29.95 -5.58
N VAL A 172 -8.75 -29.11 -5.98
CA VAL A 172 -10.19 -29.35 -5.73
C VAL A 172 -10.66 -30.65 -6.37
N VAL A 173 -10.26 -30.92 -7.62
CA VAL A 173 -10.60 -32.19 -8.30
C VAL A 173 -10.03 -33.39 -7.53
N LYS A 174 -8.78 -33.32 -7.09
CA LYS A 174 -8.14 -34.39 -6.31
C LYS A 174 -8.83 -34.64 -4.96
N GLU A 175 -9.31 -33.60 -4.31
CA GLU A 175 -10.03 -33.69 -3.04
C GLU A 175 -11.42 -34.33 -3.21
N ASN A 176 -12.09 -34.04 -4.35
CA ASN A 176 -13.41 -34.63 -4.68
C ASN A 176 -13.35 -36.09 -5.17
N LEU A 177 -12.16 -36.59 -5.47
CA LEU A 177 -11.96 -37.99 -5.89
C LEU A 177 -11.56 -38.95 -4.74
N LYS A 178 -11.46 -38.42 -3.53
CA LYS A 178 -11.21 -39.18 -2.29
C LYS A 178 -12.51 -39.47 -1.55
#